data_b3813004275548a1bf6bd1b4b1fa83a5
#
_entry.id   b3813004275548a1bf6bd1b4b1fa83a5
#
_cell.length_a   1.000
_cell.length_b   1.000
_cell.length_c   1.000
_cell.angle_alpha   90.00
_cell.angle_beta   90.00
_cell.angle_gamma   90.00
#
_symmetry.space_group_name_H-M   'P 1'
#
loop_
_entity.id
_entity.type
_entity.pdbx_description
1 polymer ?
#
loop_
_entity_poly.entity_id
_entity_poly.type
_entity_poly.pdbx_seq_one_letter_code
_entity_poly.pdbx_strand_id
1 'polypeptide(L)'
;ERVEKSGFVFIGPRADTIRLMGDKVSAKDAMKAAGVPCVPGSEGSLPDDPKEIVRVARGIGYPVIIKAAGGGGGRGMRVVHTEAALLNAVTMTRSEAQAAFGNPMVYMEKFLENPRHVEIQVLADGQGNAIHLGERDCSMQRRHQKVVEEAPAPGITDAQRAQIGKVCVEACIRIGYRGAGTFEFLYEDGRFYFIEMNTRIQVEHPVTELVTGIDLVREQLLIASGRKLSIRQADIVLNGFGDAAAI
;
A
#
# COMPACT_ATOMS: atom_id res chain seq x y z
N GLU A 1 20.32 -1.25 -6.92
CA GLU A 1 21.04 -1.23 -8.20
C GLU A 1 22.52 -0.91 -8.01
N ARG A 2 22.93 0.25 -7.40
CA ARG A 2 24.36 0.58 -7.18
C ARG A 2 25.07 -0.47 -6.34
N VAL A 3 24.46 -0.92 -5.23
CA VAL A 3 24.99 -1.97 -4.34
C VAL A 3 25.26 -3.25 -5.13
N GLU A 4 24.29 -3.71 -5.91
CA GLU A 4 24.41 -4.95 -6.71
C GLU A 4 25.43 -4.82 -7.85
N LYS A 5 25.48 -3.65 -8.52
CA LYS A 5 26.53 -3.34 -9.51
C LYS A 5 27.94 -3.32 -8.93
N SER A 6 28.09 -3.06 -7.64
CA SER A 6 29.36 -3.09 -6.92
C SER A 6 29.72 -4.49 -6.38
N GLY A 7 28.95 -5.53 -6.74
CA GLY A 7 29.21 -6.91 -6.32
C GLY A 7 28.71 -7.27 -4.92
N PHE A 8 27.95 -6.38 -4.27
CA PHE A 8 27.35 -6.65 -2.96
C PHE A 8 25.90 -7.10 -3.10
N VAL A 9 25.42 -7.84 -2.12
CA VAL A 9 24.02 -8.24 -2.02
C VAL A 9 23.21 -7.14 -1.33
N PHE A 10 22.17 -6.65 -1.97
CA PHE A 10 21.20 -5.75 -1.33
C PHE A 10 20.17 -6.56 -0.55
N ILE A 11 20.04 -6.28 0.76
CA ILE A 11 19.04 -6.91 1.61
C ILE A 11 17.72 -6.17 1.40
N GLY A 12 16.86 -6.72 0.55
CA GLY A 12 15.57 -6.13 0.19
C GLY A 12 15.15 -6.45 -1.24
N PRO A 13 14.10 -5.76 -1.74
CA PRO A 13 13.57 -5.99 -3.09
C PRO A 13 14.55 -5.59 -4.19
N ARG A 14 14.26 -6.04 -5.40
CA ARG A 14 15.01 -5.63 -6.59
C ARG A 14 14.75 -4.16 -6.93
N ALA A 15 15.70 -3.53 -7.59
CA ALA A 15 15.61 -2.12 -7.94
C ALA A 15 14.42 -1.79 -8.88
N ASP A 16 14.08 -2.70 -9.79
CA ASP A 16 12.93 -2.61 -10.68
C ASP A 16 11.60 -2.66 -9.90
N THR A 17 11.50 -3.58 -8.94
CA THR A 17 10.34 -3.68 -8.04
C THR A 17 10.16 -2.43 -7.18
N ILE A 18 11.28 -1.87 -6.66
CA ILE A 18 11.24 -0.62 -5.90
C ILE A 18 10.74 0.54 -6.78
N ARG A 19 11.18 0.62 -8.04
CA ARG A 19 10.70 1.66 -8.98
C ARG A 19 9.23 1.47 -9.33
N LEU A 20 8.82 0.24 -9.63
CA LEU A 20 7.43 -0.09 -9.95
C LEU A 20 6.49 0.31 -8.83
N MET A 21 6.81 -0.05 -7.58
CA MET A 21 5.98 0.25 -6.42
C MET A 21 6.14 1.69 -5.92
N GLY A 22 7.20 2.38 -6.28
CA GLY A 22 7.45 3.78 -5.92
C GLY A 22 6.67 4.79 -6.76
N ASP A 23 6.21 4.40 -7.96
CA ASP A 23 5.30 5.21 -8.77
C ASP A 23 3.85 4.81 -8.51
N LYS A 24 3.05 5.74 -7.99
CA LYS A 24 1.68 5.44 -7.51
C LYS A 24 0.74 4.92 -8.59
N VAL A 25 0.89 5.39 -9.82
CA VAL A 25 0.05 4.96 -10.95
C VAL A 25 0.44 3.56 -11.37
N SER A 26 1.72 3.35 -11.63
CA SER A 26 2.27 2.04 -12.02
C SER A 26 2.02 0.97 -10.95
N ALA A 27 2.18 1.32 -9.67
CA ALA A 27 1.90 0.42 -8.55
C ALA A 27 0.43 0.01 -8.52
N LYS A 28 -0.49 0.98 -8.66
CA LYS A 28 -1.93 0.70 -8.68
C LYS A 28 -2.33 -0.17 -9.87
N ASP A 29 -1.78 0.09 -11.05
CA ASP A 29 -2.06 -0.71 -12.24
C ASP A 29 -1.53 -2.15 -12.11
N ALA A 30 -0.31 -2.30 -11.59
CA ALA A 30 0.26 -3.62 -11.31
C ALA A 30 -0.55 -4.40 -10.27
N MET A 31 -1.02 -3.72 -9.21
CA MET A 31 -1.84 -4.33 -8.17
C MET A 31 -3.23 -4.70 -8.68
N LYS A 32 -3.89 -3.84 -9.46
CA LYS A 32 -5.15 -4.18 -10.12
C LYS A 32 -5.00 -5.42 -11.02
N ALA A 33 -3.93 -5.46 -11.84
CA ALA A 33 -3.64 -6.60 -12.71
C ALA A 33 -3.37 -7.89 -11.92
N ALA A 34 -2.89 -7.78 -10.67
CA ALA A 34 -2.69 -8.90 -9.76
C ALA A 34 -3.95 -9.26 -8.95
N GLY A 35 -5.08 -8.57 -9.16
CA GLY A 35 -6.34 -8.82 -8.45
C GLY A 35 -6.43 -8.18 -7.06
N VAL A 36 -5.49 -7.31 -6.70
CA VAL A 36 -5.53 -6.56 -5.44
C VAL A 36 -6.64 -5.51 -5.51
N PRO A 37 -7.60 -5.48 -4.57
CA PRO A 37 -8.66 -4.50 -4.59
C PRO A 37 -8.10 -3.08 -4.36
N CYS A 38 -8.39 -2.18 -5.29
CA CYS A 38 -7.94 -0.79 -5.25
C CYS A 38 -9.11 0.16 -5.06
N VAL A 39 -8.82 1.35 -4.52
CA VAL A 39 -9.84 2.42 -4.46
C VAL A 39 -10.36 2.70 -5.87
N PRO A 40 -11.69 2.69 -6.09
CA PRO A 40 -12.27 3.08 -7.37
C PRO A 40 -11.79 4.48 -7.77
N GLY A 41 -11.39 4.68 -9.01
CA GLY A 41 -10.83 5.95 -9.43
C GLY A 41 -10.64 6.06 -10.94
N SER A 42 -10.00 7.16 -11.36
CA SER A 42 -9.65 7.39 -12.77
C SER A 42 -8.62 6.36 -13.24
N GLU A 43 -8.68 6.02 -14.53
CA GLU A 43 -7.63 5.26 -15.19
C GLU A 43 -6.49 6.21 -15.58
N GLY A 44 -5.47 6.27 -14.70
CA GLY A 44 -4.37 7.20 -14.88
C GLY A 44 -4.71 8.65 -14.51
N SER A 45 -3.99 9.60 -15.13
CA SER A 45 -4.20 11.03 -14.91
C SER A 45 -5.53 11.53 -15.49
N LEU A 46 -6.11 12.54 -14.82
CA LEU A 46 -7.32 13.19 -15.32
C LEU A 46 -7.07 13.88 -16.66
N PRO A 47 -8.01 13.74 -17.62
CA PRO A 47 -7.96 14.45 -18.90
C PRO A 47 -8.09 15.97 -18.70
N ASP A 48 -7.84 16.73 -19.78
CA ASP A 48 -8.00 18.20 -19.73
C ASP A 48 -9.43 18.64 -20.04
N ASP A 49 -10.23 17.82 -20.74
CA ASP A 49 -11.62 18.13 -21.07
C ASP A 49 -12.50 18.13 -19.79
N PRO A 50 -13.11 19.26 -19.45
CA PRO A 50 -14.02 19.37 -18.31
C PRO A 50 -15.18 18.35 -18.33
N LYS A 51 -15.72 18.03 -19.49
CA LYS A 51 -16.83 17.08 -19.63
C LYS A 51 -16.39 15.66 -19.27
N GLU A 52 -15.19 15.28 -19.70
CA GLU A 52 -14.61 13.99 -19.37
C GLU A 52 -14.30 13.90 -17.85
N ILE A 53 -13.77 14.95 -17.25
CA ILE A 53 -13.53 15.01 -15.80
C ILE A 53 -14.82 14.77 -15.02
N VAL A 54 -15.91 15.45 -15.41
CA VAL A 54 -17.23 15.28 -14.80
C VAL A 54 -17.75 13.85 -14.99
N ARG A 55 -17.57 13.28 -16.19
CA ARG A 55 -17.97 11.90 -16.49
C ARG A 55 -17.25 10.89 -15.60
N VAL A 56 -15.94 11.07 -15.42
CA VAL A 56 -15.13 10.23 -14.51
C VAL A 56 -15.64 10.34 -13.07
N ALA A 57 -15.86 11.55 -12.58
CA ALA A 57 -16.34 11.77 -11.20
C ALA A 57 -17.72 11.15 -10.96
N ARG A 58 -18.64 11.26 -11.93
CA ARG A 58 -19.96 10.62 -11.86
C ARG A 58 -19.85 9.08 -11.86
N GLY A 59 -18.92 8.52 -12.63
CA GLY A 59 -18.66 7.08 -12.66
C GLY A 59 -18.10 6.55 -11.33
N ILE A 60 -17.27 7.33 -10.64
CA ILE A 60 -16.72 6.99 -9.32
C ILE A 60 -17.78 7.17 -8.23
N GLY A 61 -18.60 8.22 -8.33
CA GLY A 61 -19.60 8.62 -7.31
C GLY A 61 -18.98 9.50 -6.21
N TYR A 62 -19.65 10.62 -5.90
CA TYR A 62 -19.23 11.56 -4.84
C TYR A 62 -19.40 10.95 -3.43
N PRO A 63 -18.61 11.38 -2.42
CA PRO A 63 -17.49 12.30 -2.55
C PRO A 63 -16.29 11.65 -3.27
N VAL A 64 -15.50 12.47 -3.96
CA VAL A 64 -14.25 12.07 -4.60
C VAL A 64 -13.07 12.84 -4.03
N ILE A 65 -11.86 12.30 -4.15
CA ILE A 65 -10.62 12.97 -3.79
C ILE A 65 -9.73 13.12 -5.02
N ILE A 66 -9.22 14.32 -5.25
CA ILE A 66 -8.25 14.61 -6.30
C ILE A 66 -6.87 14.57 -5.66
N LYS A 67 -5.92 13.89 -6.29
CA LYS A 67 -4.56 13.68 -5.78
C LYS A 67 -3.52 14.03 -6.83
N ALA A 68 -2.47 14.75 -6.43
CA ALA A 68 -1.28 14.97 -7.27
C ALA A 68 -0.50 13.66 -7.46
N ALA A 69 -0.10 13.33 -8.67
CA ALA A 69 0.68 12.12 -8.97
C ALA A 69 2.04 12.11 -8.28
N GLY A 70 2.69 13.27 -8.14
CA GLY A 70 3.93 13.44 -7.40
C GLY A 70 3.76 13.71 -5.90
N GLY A 71 2.51 13.75 -5.39
CA GLY A 71 2.20 14.10 -4.01
C GLY A 71 2.45 12.96 -3.02
N GLY A 72 2.72 13.33 -1.77
CA GLY A 72 2.91 12.39 -0.66
C GLY A 72 2.69 13.08 0.69
N GLY A 73 2.50 12.29 1.76
CA GLY A 73 2.33 12.81 3.12
C GLY A 73 1.13 13.76 3.30
N GLY A 74 0.03 13.51 2.59
CA GLY A 74 -1.17 14.35 2.69
C GLY A 74 -1.15 15.67 1.90
N ARG A 75 -0.09 15.95 1.15
CA ARG A 75 0.03 17.16 0.32
C ARG A 75 -0.47 16.94 -1.10
N GLY A 76 -1.07 17.96 -1.71
CA GLY A 76 -1.60 17.90 -3.07
C GLY A 76 -2.85 17.01 -3.16
N MET A 77 -3.71 17.04 -2.15
CA MET A 77 -4.98 16.31 -2.12
C MET A 77 -6.15 17.24 -1.80
N ARG A 78 -7.29 17.03 -2.48
CA ARG A 78 -8.50 17.83 -2.26
C ARG A 78 -9.75 16.99 -2.39
N VAL A 79 -10.55 16.98 -1.33
CA VAL A 79 -11.86 16.28 -1.30
C VAL A 79 -12.92 17.16 -1.97
N VAL A 80 -13.78 16.52 -2.76
CA VAL A 80 -14.86 17.16 -3.50
C VAL A 80 -16.16 16.41 -3.24
N HIS A 81 -17.09 17.08 -2.57
CA HIS A 81 -18.37 16.50 -2.21
C HIS A 81 -19.47 16.70 -3.28
N THR A 82 -19.33 17.69 -4.14
CA THR A 82 -20.34 18.03 -5.13
C THR A 82 -19.74 18.33 -6.50
N GLU A 83 -20.50 18.07 -7.56
CA GLU A 83 -20.07 18.35 -8.94
C GLU A 83 -19.73 19.80 -9.18
N ALA A 84 -20.50 20.74 -8.56
CA ALA A 84 -20.26 22.18 -8.74
C ALA A 84 -18.85 22.63 -8.30
N ALA A 85 -18.25 21.96 -7.31
CA ALA A 85 -16.92 22.29 -6.83
C ALA A 85 -15.80 21.59 -7.63
N LEU A 86 -16.14 20.60 -8.48
CA LEU A 86 -15.17 19.67 -9.05
C LEU A 86 -14.09 20.37 -9.92
N LEU A 87 -14.48 21.12 -10.93
CA LEU A 87 -13.54 21.69 -11.90
C LEU A 87 -12.60 22.72 -11.25
N ASN A 88 -13.12 23.50 -10.32
CA ASN A 88 -12.29 24.43 -9.54
C ASN A 88 -11.27 23.66 -8.69
N ALA A 89 -11.70 22.59 -8.02
CA ALA A 89 -10.81 21.76 -7.21
C ALA A 89 -9.72 21.09 -8.06
N VAL A 90 -10.03 20.60 -9.26
CA VAL A 90 -9.05 20.05 -10.20
C VAL A 90 -8.02 21.09 -10.60
N THR A 91 -8.47 22.29 -11.00
CA THR A 91 -7.57 23.39 -11.40
C THR A 91 -6.63 23.80 -10.28
N MET A 92 -7.17 23.97 -9.06
CA MET A 92 -6.35 24.31 -7.89
C MET A 92 -5.33 23.24 -7.57
N THR A 93 -5.73 21.95 -7.58
CA THR A 93 -4.82 20.85 -7.27
C THR A 93 -3.73 20.70 -8.31
N ARG A 94 -4.02 20.91 -9.61
CA ARG A 94 -3.02 20.94 -10.68
C ARG A 94 -1.99 22.06 -10.47
N SER A 95 -2.44 23.26 -10.13
CA SER A 95 -1.56 24.40 -9.87
C SER A 95 -0.67 24.16 -8.66
N GLU A 96 -1.22 23.63 -7.56
CA GLU A 96 -0.47 23.25 -6.37
C GLU A 96 0.55 22.14 -6.68
N ALA A 97 0.16 21.14 -7.46
CA ALA A 97 1.03 20.04 -7.88
C ALA A 97 2.21 20.52 -8.74
N GLN A 98 1.94 21.43 -9.69
CA GLN A 98 2.99 22.04 -10.51
C GLN A 98 3.97 22.84 -9.66
N ALA A 99 3.47 23.65 -8.72
CA ALA A 99 4.31 24.48 -7.86
C ALA A 99 5.16 23.67 -6.87
N ALA A 100 4.57 22.60 -6.28
CA ALA A 100 5.22 21.82 -5.23
C ALA A 100 6.10 20.68 -5.76
N PHE A 101 5.74 20.08 -6.90
CA PHE A 101 6.35 18.84 -7.39
C PHE A 101 6.89 18.98 -8.84
N GLY A 102 6.69 20.13 -9.51
CA GLY A 102 7.07 20.33 -10.91
C GLY A 102 6.26 19.49 -11.92
N ASN A 103 5.17 18.87 -11.46
CA ASN A 103 4.32 17.99 -12.26
C ASN A 103 2.84 18.26 -11.96
N PRO A 104 2.05 18.79 -12.93
CA PRO A 104 0.64 19.13 -12.74
C PRO A 104 -0.30 17.92 -12.81
N MET A 105 0.22 16.71 -13.05
CA MET A 105 -0.59 15.52 -13.18
C MET A 105 -1.37 15.23 -11.91
N VAL A 106 -2.68 15.06 -12.05
CA VAL A 106 -3.58 14.68 -10.97
C VAL A 106 -4.45 13.50 -11.40
N TYR A 107 -4.86 12.70 -10.45
CA TYR A 107 -5.82 11.61 -10.61
C TYR A 107 -6.94 11.74 -9.59
N MET A 108 -8.02 11.00 -9.77
CA MET A 108 -9.21 11.06 -8.93
C MET A 108 -9.53 9.68 -8.37
N GLU A 109 -9.96 9.63 -7.12
CA GLU A 109 -10.39 8.40 -6.47
C GLU A 109 -11.68 8.65 -5.67
N LYS A 110 -12.40 7.57 -5.36
CA LYS A 110 -13.46 7.61 -4.35
C LYS A 110 -12.87 8.09 -3.03
N PHE A 111 -13.50 9.05 -2.39
CA PHE A 111 -13.16 9.42 -1.03
C PHE A 111 -13.88 8.48 -0.06
N LEU A 112 -13.12 7.84 0.80
CA LEU A 112 -13.62 7.03 1.90
C LEU A 112 -13.75 7.93 3.12
N GLU A 113 -14.90 7.88 3.80
CA GLU A 113 -15.22 8.88 4.82
C GLU A 113 -14.68 8.51 6.21
N ASN A 114 -14.68 7.21 6.54
CA ASN A 114 -14.26 6.71 7.84
C ASN A 114 -13.36 5.46 7.73
N PRO A 115 -12.35 5.46 6.87
CA PRO A 115 -11.52 4.27 6.68
C PRO A 115 -10.56 4.06 7.86
N ARG A 116 -10.34 2.80 8.18
CA ARG A 116 -9.20 2.38 9.01
C ARG A 116 -7.99 2.16 8.12
N HIS A 117 -6.81 2.42 8.66
CA HIS A 117 -5.54 2.11 8.00
C HIS A 117 -5.09 0.72 8.44
N VAL A 118 -5.23 -0.25 7.56
CA VAL A 118 -4.85 -1.64 7.82
C VAL A 118 -3.79 -2.06 6.82
N GLU A 119 -2.78 -2.76 7.29
CA GLU A 119 -1.67 -3.17 6.44
C GLU A 119 -1.37 -4.66 6.58
N ILE A 120 -0.94 -5.30 5.49
CA ILE A 120 -0.61 -6.72 5.44
C ILE A 120 0.91 -6.89 5.33
N GLN A 121 1.50 -7.53 6.33
CA GLN A 121 2.92 -7.88 6.29
C GLN A 121 3.14 -9.07 5.37
N VAL A 122 4.05 -8.94 4.42
CA VAL A 122 4.46 -10.03 3.52
C VAL A 122 5.95 -10.30 3.62
N LEU A 123 6.32 -11.52 3.26
CA LEU A 123 7.69 -11.97 3.10
C LEU A 123 7.78 -12.85 1.86
N ALA A 124 8.72 -12.57 0.96
CA ALA A 124 8.88 -13.29 -0.30
C ALA A 124 10.36 -13.55 -0.61
N ASP A 125 10.67 -14.69 -1.23
CA ASP A 125 12.07 -15.07 -1.52
C ASP A 125 12.55 -14.66 -2.91
N GLY A 126 11.67 -14.13 -3.76
CA GLY A 126 11.97 -13.79 -5.14
C GLY A 126 12.20 -15.00 -6.05
N GLN A 127 11.86 -16.21 -5.58
CA GLN A 127 12.01 -17.49 -6.27
C GLN A 127 10.65 -18.21 -6.43
N GLY A 128 9.55 -17.47 -6.32
CA GLY A 128 8.19 -17.97 -6.49
C GLY A 128 7.49 -18.34 -5.18
N ASN A 129 8.10 -18.13 -4.01
CA ASN A 129 7.46 -18.34 -2.73
C ASN A 129 7.23 -17.02 -2.01
N ALA A 130 6.06 -16.85 -1.45
CA ALA A 130 5.66 -15.72 -0.61
C ALA A 130 4.66 -16.17 0.45
N ILE A 131 4.67 -15.49 1.58
CA ILE A 131 3.72 -15.67 2.69
C ILE A 131 3.24 -14.32 3.19
N HIS A 132 2.07 -14.29 3.82
CA HIS A 132 1.64 -13.16 4.65
C HIS A 132 1.69 -13.53 6.13
N LEU A 133 1.97 -12.54 6.97
CA LEU A 133 2.13 -12.69 8.41
C LEU A 133 1.00 -12.00 9.20
N GLY A 134 -0.17 -11.93 8.59
CA GLY A 134 -1.31 -11.23 9.14
C GLY A 134 -1.27 -9.72 8.88
N GLU A 135 -2.21 -9.04 9.51
CA GLU A 135 -2.41 -7.61 9.40
C GLU A 135 -2.05 -6.87 10.69
N ARG A 136 -1.78 -5.57 10.51
CA ARG A 136 -1.72 -4.58 11.59
C ARG A 136 -2.76 -3.49 11.33
N ASP A 137 -3.36 -2.98 12.38
CA ASP A 137 -4.12 -1.74 12.37
C ASP A 137 -3.21 -0.57 12.73
N CYS A 138 -3.13 0.41 11.87
CA CYS A 138 -2.32 1.61 12.04
C CYS A 138 -3.20 2.88 11.97
N SER A 139 -4.46 2.77 12.37
CA SER A 139 -5.43 3.88 12.27
C SER A 139 -5.15 5.00 13.27
N MET A 140 -4.50 4.70 14.38
CA MET A 140 -4.13 5.70 15.37
C MET A 140 -2.94 6.51 14.90
N GLN A 141 -3.23 7.65 14.26
CA GLN A 141 -2.24 8.50 13.60
C GLN A 141 -2.32 9.94 14.08
N ARG A 142 -1.17 10.62 14.08
CA ARG A 142 -1.07 12.07 14.27
C ARG A 142 -0.46 12.69 13.03
N ARG A 143 -1.19 13.56 12.32
CA ARG A 143 -0.74 14.22 11.09
C ARG A 143 -0.21 13.23 10.04
N HIS A 144 -0.93 12.11 9.84
CA HIS A 144 -0.55 11.01 8.95
C HIS A 144 0.73 10.23 9.35
N GLN A 145 1.13 10.33 10.61
CA GLN A 145 2.19 9.49 11.17
C GLN A 145 1.56 8.47 12.11
N LYS A 146 1.90 7.21 11.94
CA LYS A 146 1.47 6.11 12.81
C LYS A 146 2.00 6.38 14.23
N VAL A 147 1.16 6.16 15.23
CA VAL A 147 1.49 6.39 16.66
C VAL A 147 1.36 5.12 17.47
N VAL A 148 0.30 4.34 17.21
CA VAL A 148 0.08 3.02 17.81
C VAL A 148 -0.34 2.07 16.70
N GLU A 149 0.25 0.89 16.70
CA GLU A 149 -0.07 -0.21 15.79
C GLU A 149 -0.48 -1.42 16.60
N GLU A 150 -1.55 -2.08 16.16
CA GLU A 150 -2.13 -3.25 16.81
C GLU A 150 -2.14 -4.45 15.84
N ALA A 151 -1.83 -5.63 16.35
CA ALA A 151 -1.97 -6.89 15.61
C ALA A 151 -2.50 -8.03 16.52
N PRO A 152 -3.43 -8.87 16.02
CA PRO A 152 -4.21 -8.69 14.78
C PRO A 152 -5.13 -7.46 14.85
N ALA A 153 -5.51 -6.93 13.67
CA ALA A 153 -6.39 -5.76 13.61
C ALA A 153 -7.79 -6.07 14.19
N PRO A 154 -8.29 -5.27 15.14
CA PRO A 154 -9.61 -5.52 15.74
C PRO A 154 -10.72 -5.60 14.70
N GLY A 155 -11.64 -6.57 14.82
CA GLY A 155 -12.82 -6.71 13.98
C GLY A 155 -12.57 -7.20 12.56
N ILE A 156 -11.34 -7.57 12.20
CA ILE A 156 -11.03 -8.31 10.96
C ILE A 156 -11.12 -9.81 11.26
N THR A 157 -11.99 -10.50 10.55
CA THR A 157 -12.19 -11.94 10.71
C THR A 157 -11.04 -12.74 10.08
N ASP A 158 -10.84 -13.99 10.55
CA ASP A 158 -9.84 -14.90 9.97
C ASP A 158 -10.08 -15.14 8.48
N ALA A 159 -11.34 -15.20 8.04
CA ALA A 159 -11.70 -15.36 6.64
C ALA A 159 -11.26 -14.15 5.80
N GLN A 160 -11.49 -12.93 6.29
CA GLN A 160 -11.07 -11.70 5.62
C GLN A 160 -9.53 -11.60 5.58
N ARG A 161 -8.85 -11.92 6.69
CA ARG A 161 -7.38 -11.99 6.78
C ARG A 161 -6.80 -12.96 5.76
N ALA A 162 -7.34 -14.18 5.71
CA ALA A 162 -6.89 -15.21 4.78
C ALA A 162 -7.12 -14.79 3.32
N GLN A 163 -8.26 -14.18 3.01
CA GLN A 163 -8.59 -13.73 1.67
C GLN A 163 -7.66 -12.63 1.19
N ILE A 164 -7.50 -11.55 1.96
CA ILE A 164 -6.65 -10.43 1.55
C ILE A 164 -5.17 -10.83 1.57
N GLY A 165 -4.75 -11.63 2.55
CA GLY A 165 -3.39 -12.16 2.63
C GLY A 165 -3.02 -13.00 1.41
N LYS A 166 -3.92 -13.89 0.97
CA LYS A 166 -3.74 -14.67 -0.26
C LYS A 166 -3.53 -13.78 -1.48
N VAL A 167 -4.34 -12.74 -1.65
CA VAL A 167 -4.21 -11.79 -2.76
C VAL A 167 -2.87 -11.06 -2.72
N CYS A 168 -2.40 -10.64 -1.55
CA CYS A 168 -1.09 -10.02 -1.39
C CYS A 168 0.06 -10.98 -1.74
N VAL A 169 -0.04 -12.24 -1.33
CA VAL A 169 0.93 -13.31 -1.67
C VAL A 169 1.00 -13.52 -3.19
N GLU A 170 -0.14 -13.66 -3.85
CA GLU A 170 -0.22 -13.82 -5.31
C GLU A 170 0.37 -12.61 -6.05
N ALA A 171 0.12 -11.39 -5.56
CA ALA A 171 0.71 -10.17 -6.09
C ALA A 171 2.24 -10.17 -5.93
N CYS A 172 2.78 -10.55 -4.76
CA CYS A 172 4.22 -10.68 -4.53
C CYS A 172 4.87 -11.66 -5.51
N ILE A 173 4.26 -12.82 -5.72
CA ILE A 173 4.77 -13.83 -6.68
C ILE A 173 4.78 -13.25 -8.09
N ARG A 174 3.70 -12.59 -8.50
CA ARG A 174 3.55 -12.04 -9.85
C ARG A 174 4.57 -10.96 -10.17
N ILE A 175 4.91 -10.08 -9.22
CA ILE A 175 5.91 -9.02 -9.41
C ILE A 175 7.34 -9.47 -9.08
N GLY A 176 7.55 -10.74 -8.72
CA GLY A 176 8.87 -11.26 -8.34
C GLY A 176 9.44 -10.59 -7.09
N TYR A 177 8.60 -10.26 -6.11
CA TYR A 177 9.01 -9.59 -4.89
C TYR A 177 10.04 -10.39 -4.10
N ARG A 178 10.98 -9.68 -3.44
CA ARG A 178 12.02 -10.28 -2.60
C ARG A 178 12.20 -9.47 -1.31
N GLY A 179 12.21 -10.14 -0.17
CA GLY A 179 12.37 -9.55 1.16
C GLY A 179 11.04 -9.29 1.87
N ALA A 180 11.11 -8.53 2.96
CA ALA A 180 9.93 -8.06 3.68
C ALA A 180 9.31 -6.87 2.96
N GLY A 181 7.98 -6.79 2.99
CA GLY A 181 7.21 -5.68 2.44
C GLY A 181 5.85 -5.60 3.12
N THR A 182 5.20 -4.49 2.92
CA THR A 182 3.90 -4.23 3.55
C THR A 182 2.95 -3.63 2.52
N PHE A 183 1.79 -4.25 2.34
CA PHE A 183 0.69 -3.70 1.56
C PHE A 183 -0.18 -2.86 2.48
N GLU A 184 -0.33 -1.58 2.20
CA GLU A 184 -1.19 -0.68 2.95
C GLU A 184 -2.55 -0.55 2.28
N PHE A 185 -3.60 -0.64 3.10
CA PHE A 185 -5.00 -0.57 2.68
C PHE A 185 -5.77 0.45 3.53
N LEU A 186 -6.74 1.09 2.89
CA LEU A 186 -7.88 1.65 3.60
C LEU A 186 -8.92 0.53 3.75
N TYR A 187 -9.43 0.35 4.97
CA TYR A 187 -10.46 -0.63 5.27
C TYR A 187 -11.73 0.07 5.73
N GLU A 188 -12.81 -0.09 4.98
CA GLU A 188 -14.11 0.50 5.27
C GLU A 188 -15.22 -0.46 4.86
N ASP A 189 -16.24 -0.62 5.69
CA ASP A 189 -17.40 -1.47 5.44
C ASP A 189 -17.08 -2.91 4.99
N GLY A 190 -16.09 -3.51 5.64
CA GLY A 190 -15.67 -4.89 5.36
C GLY A 190 -14.82 -5.05 4.10
N ARG A 191 -14.38 -3.98 3.46
CA ARG A 191 -13.63 -3.98 2.20
C ARG A 191 -12.26 -3.36 2.36
N PHE A 192 -11.28 -3.99 1.72
CA PHE A 192 -9.92 -3.47 1.62
C PHE A 192 -9.73 -2.70 0.33
N TYR A 193 -9.02 -1.58 0.38
CA TYR A 193 -8.69 -0.74 -0.77
C TYR A 193 -7.20 -0.39 -0.73
N PHE A 194 -6.43 -0.97 -1.63
CA PHE A 194 -4.98 -0.74 -1.73
C PHE A 194 -4.66 0.73 -1.96
N ILE A 195 -3.70 1.24 -1.21
CA ILE A 195 -3.17 2.60 -1.35
C ILE A 195 -1.71 2.61 -1.79
N GLU A 196 -0.85 1.81 -1.15
CA GLU A 196 0.56 1.73 -1.52
C GLU A 196 1.21 0.44 -0.99
N MET A 197 2.41 0.14 -1.47
CA MET A 197 3.26 -0.91 -0.93
C MET A 197 4.58 -0.33 -0.45
N ASN A 198 4.88 -0.54 0.82
CA ASN A 198 6.21 -0.26 1.36
C ASN A 198 7.16 -1.40 1.04
N THR A 199 8.12 -1.13 0.15
CA THR A 199 9.11 -2.10 -0.34
C THR A 199 10.33 -2.18 0.59
N ARG A 200 10.08 -2.27 1.88
CA ARG A 200 11.07 -2.29 2.98
C ARG A 200 10.44 -2.85 4.24
N ILE A 201 11.28 -3.15 5.22
CA ILE A 201 10.83 -3.33 6.59
C ILE A 201 10.35 -1.99 7.17
N GLN A 202 9.35 -2.01 8.02
CA GLN A 202 8.79 -0.83 8.68
C GLN A 202 9.12 -0.83 10.18
N VAL A 203 8.99 0.33 10.83
CA VAL A 203 9.26 0.49 12.28
C VAL A 203 8.35 -0.43 13.10
N GLU A 204 7.11 -0.60 12.67
CA GLU A 204 6.04 -1.37 13.31
C GLU A 204 6.14 -2.90 13.11
N HIS A 205 7.15 -3.42 12.42
CA HIS A 205 7.33 -4.86 12.21
C HIS A 205 7.39 -5.68 13.51
N PRO A 206 7.90 -5.16 14.65
CA PRO A 206 7.97 -5.93 15.89
C PRO A 206 6.62 -6.42 16.38
N VAL A 207 5.52 -5.69 16.12
CA VAL A 207 4.16 -6.13 16.47
C VAL A 207 3.83 -7.46 15.80
N THR A 208 4.15 -7.58 14.50
CA THR A 208 3.98 -8.84 13.76
C THR A 208 4.90 -9.94 14.30
N GLU A 209 6.15 -9.62 14.62
CA GLU A 209 7.09 -10.60 15.18
C GLU A 209 6.61 -11.15 16.54
N LEU A 210 6.06 -10.28 17.39
CA LEU A 210 5.53 -10.68 18.71
C LEU A 210 4.37 -11.68 18.58
N VAL A 211 3.44 -11.46 17.65
CA VAL A 211 2.26 -12.32 17.50
C VAL A 211 2.51 -13.57 16.67
N THR A 212 3.53 -13.56 15.78
CA THR A 212 3.85 -14.71 14.91
C THR A 212 5.04 -15.53 15.39
N GLY A 213 5.92 -14.95 16.19
CA GLY A 213 7.20 -15.56 16.60
C GLY A 213 8.23 -15.62 15.47
N ILE A 214 8.03 -14.87 14.37
CA ILE A 214 8.92 -14.88 13.20
C ILE A 214 9.76 -13.63 13.20
N ASP A 215 11.10 -13.80 13.23
CA ASP A 215 12.08 -12.71 13.11
C ASP A 215 12.23 -12.31 11.62
N LEU A 216 11.60 -11.19 11.26
CA LEU A 216 11.59 -10.66 9.89
C LEU A 216 12.97 -10.21 9.42
N VAL A 217 13.78 -9.67 10.29
CA VAL A 217 15.15 -9.22 9.96
C VAL A 217 16.02 -10.44 9.65
N ARG A 218 15.95 -11.48 10.47
CA ARG A 218 16.63 -12.74 10.21
C ARG A 218 16.21 -13.35 8.89
N GLU A 219 14.90 -13.41 8.60
CA GLU A 219 14.41 -13.97 7.34
C GLU A 219 14.87 -13.14 6.13
N GLN A 220 14.91 -11.81 6.22
CA GLN A 220 15.48 -10.97 5.16
C GLN A 220 16.97 -11.30 4.87
N LEU A 221 17.77 -11.55 5.90
CA LEU A 221 19.16 -11.94 5.76
C LEU A 221 19.30 -13.32 5.07
N LEU A 222 18.46 -14.29 5.45
CA LEU A 222 18.44 -15.62 4.84
C LEU A 222 18.02 -15.54 3.37
N ILE A 223 16.99 -14.77 3.04
CA ILE A 223 16.55 -14.55 1.66
C ILE A 223 17.65 -13.87 0.84
N ALA A 224 18.31 -12.85 1.39
CA ALA A 224 19.40 -12.15 0.73
C ALA A 224 20.61 -13.07 0.49
N SER A 225 20.83 -14.07 1.33
CA SER A 225 21.85 -15.11 1.12
C SER A 225 21.49 -16.14 0.03
N GLY A 226 20.33 -15.97 -0.63
CA GLY A 226 19.86 -16.86 -1.70
C GLY A 226 19.03 -18.05 -1.23
N ARG A 227 18.69 -18.13 0.05
CA ARG A 227 17.84 -19.20 0.58
C ARG A 227 16.38 -18.95 0.19
N LYS A 228 15.66 -20.05 -0.07
CA LYS A 228 14.21 -20.04 -0.18
C LYS A 228 13.57 -19.85 1.19
N LEU A 229 12.34 -19.36 1.20
CA LEU A 229 11.51 -19.35 2.41
C LEU A 229 11.43 -20.78 2.99
N SER A 230 11.78 -20.90 4.28
CA SER A 230 11.67 -22.16 5.03
C SER A 230 10.32 -22.28 5.74
N ILE A 231 9.56 -21.18 5.83
CA ILE A 231 8.28 -21.06 6.51
C ILE A 231 7.17 -21.15 5.46
N ARG A 232 6.19 -22.01 5.69
CA ARG A 232 5.01 -22.12 4.82
C ARG A 232 3.86 -21.30 5.40
N GLN A 233 2.92 -20.89 4.58
CA GLN A 233 1.73 -20.15 5.04
C GLN A 233 0.95 -20.91 6.12
N ALA A 234 0.90 -22.23 6.02
CA ALA A 234 0.21 -23.08 7.00
C ALA A 234 0.90 -23.14 8.37
N ASP A 235 2.15 -22.73 8.45
CA ASP A 235 2.92 -22.71 9.70
C ASP A 235 2.71 -21.41 10.48
N ILE A 236 2.04 -20.39 9.86
CA ILE A 236 1.80 -19.10 10.48
C ILE A 236 0.61 -19.18 11.44
N VAL A 237 0.88 -18.93 12.70
CA VAL A 237 -0.13 -18.86 13.76
C VAL A 237 -0.02 -17.51 14.44
N LEU A 238 -1.15 -16.82 14.56
CA LEU A 238 -1.22 -15.58 15.32
C LEU A 238 -1.50 -15.91 16.79
N ASN A 239 -0.53 -15.68 17.66
CA ASN A 239 -0.61 -15.99 19.09
C ASN A 239 -0.85 -14.72 19.89
N GLY A 240 -2.07 -14.56 20.38
CA GLY A 240 -2.42 -13.43 21.23
C GLY A 240 -2.64 -12.12 20.44
N PHE A 241 -2.43 -11.03 21.14
CA PHE A 241 -2.60 -9.67 20.67
C PHE A 241 -1.34 -8.86 21.04
N GLY A 242 -0.83 -8.09 20.13
CA GLY A 242 0.32 -7.22 20.33
C GLY A 242 0.00 -5.78 19.91
N ASP A 243 0.51 -4.84 20.69
CA ASP A 243 0.53 -3.42 20.34
C ASP A 243 1.95 -2.87 20.45
N ALA A 244 2.22 -1.86 19.66
CA ALA A 244 3.44 -1.06 19.76
C ALA A 244 3.10 0.41 19.56
N ALA A 245 3.85 1.27 20.22
CA ALA A 245 3.80 2.70 20.00
C ALA A 245 5.04 3.12 19.20
N ALA A 246 4.83 3.85 18.11
CA ALA A 246 5.93 4.53 17.42
C ALA A 246 6.36 5.72 18.29
N ILE A 247 7.55 5.63 18.88
CA ILE A 247 8.17 6.67 19.70
C ILE A 247 8.96 7.64 18.84
#